data_6086c20bfd7a82e30f05e7c4c3f570e1
#
_entry.id   6086c20bfd7a82e30f05e7c4c3f570e1
#
_cell.length_a   1.000
_cell.length_b   1.000
_cell.length_c   1.000
_cell.angle_alpha   90.00
_cell.angle_beta   90.00
_cell.angle_gamma   90.00
#
_symmetry.space_group_name_H-M   'P 1'
#
loop_
_entity.id
_entity.type
_entity.pdbx_description
1 polymer ?
#
loop_
_entity_poly.entity_id
_entity_poly.type
_entity_poly.pdbx_seq_one_letter_code
_entity_poly.pdbx_strand_id
1 'polypeptide(L)'
;SGLALFGTNPGVNARIGELLGYDLVVLQYGLNVMSPEVMRYGSYAKNFVRVINYMKQCFPGSSVLVMGICDRSMQRDGEFETMPSVPGMIAAQRSAAEQAGVAFWNTFDAMGGHNSMVRFVERRWAAKDYTHIGYTGGKYVADRLVDALVTGIDSMRREIELRERIDRLLKYDSAAIDFRVPDTALPLQPSL
;
A
#
# COMPACT_ATOMS: atom_id res chain seq x y z
N SER A 1 -3.44 -17.17 7.01
CA SER A 1 -3.15 -16.10 8.00
C SER A 1 -1.73 -15.54 7.89
N GLY A 2 -0.86 -16.08 7.06
CA GLY A 2 0.56 -15.68 6.98
C GLY A 2 1.43 -16.10 8.17
N LEU A 3 0.85 -16.57 9.26
CA LEU A 3 1.60 -16.98 10.47
C LEU A 3 2.54 -18.17 10.23
N ALA A 4 2.26 -19.02 9.25
CA ALA A 4 3.14 -20.12 8.87
C ALA A 4 4.51 -19.64 8.35
N LEU A 5 4.62 -18.39 7.88
CA LEU A 5 5.88 -17.81 7.43
C LEU A 5 6.92 -17.69 8.54
N PHE A 6 6.51 -17.61 9.82
CA PHE A 6 7.45 -17.61 10.95
C PHE A 6 8.24 -18.92 11.10
N GLY A 7 7.81 -20.00 10.46
CA GLY A 7 8.56 -21.25 10.40
C GLY A 7 9.74 -21.24 9.42
N THR A 8 9.87 -20.20 8.59
CA THR A 8 11.00 -20.08 7.66
C THR A 8 12.17 -19.34 8.32
N ASN A 9 13.41 -19.61 7.85
CA ASN A 9 14.59 -18.94 8.39
C ASN A 9 14.83 -17.61 7.66
N PRO A 10 14.89 -16.45 8.37
CA PRO A 10 15.06 -15.16 7.73
C PRO A 10 16.36 -15.03 6.94
N GLY A 11 17.47 -15.59 7.43
CA GLY A 11 18.76 -15.56 6.74
C GLY A 11 18.76 -16.36 5.43
N VAL A 12 18.08 -17.51 5.40
CA VAL A 12 17.90 -18.28 4.16
C VAL A 12 17.06 -17.50 3.16
N ASN A 13 15.94 -16.89 3.63
CA ASN A 13 15.09 -16.08 2.78
C ASN A 13 15.81 -14.83 2.24
N ALA A 14 16.61 -14.16 3.07
CA ALA A 14 17.43 -13.03 2.64
C ALA A 14 18.42 -13.46 1.53
N ARG A 15 19.07 -14.61 1.70
CA ARG A 15 19.98 -15.13 0.66
C ARG A 15 19.26 -15.49 -0.64
N ILE A 16 18.05 -16.04 -0.55
CA ILE A 16 17.20 -16.28 -1.73
C ILE A 16 16.84 -14.95 -2.41
N GLY A 17 16.45 -13.94 -1.63
CA GLY A 17 16.13 -12.61 -2.12
C GLY A 17 17.28 -11.94 -2.86
N GLU A 18 18.50 -12.03 -2.30
CA GLU A 18 19.74 -11.56 -2.96
C GLU A 18 20.00 -12.26 -4.29
N LEU A 19 19.85 -13.59 -4.32
CA LEU A 19 20.13 -14.39 -5.51
C LEU A 19 19.11 -14.17 -6.63
N LEU A 20 17.85 -13.96 -6.28
CA LEU A 20 16.75 -13.80 -7.24
C LEU A 20 16.44 -12.32 -7.56
N GLY A 21 16.97 -11.38 -6.77
CA GLY A 21 16.84 -9.96 -7.03
C GLY A 21 15.40 -9.45 -6.94
N TYR A 22 14.65 -9.84 -5.87
CA TYR A 22 13.28 -9.37 -5.71
C TYR A 22 13.23 -7.88 -5.33
N ASP A 23 12.56 -7.06 -6.13
CA ASP A 23 12.30 -5.66 -5.85
C ASP A 23 11.02 -5.45 -5.03
N LEU A 24 10.06 -6.38 -5.15
CA LEU A 24 8.75 -6.28 -4.52
C LEU A 24 8.29 -7.62 -3.94
N VAL A 25 7.87 -7.60 -2.69
CA VAL A 25 7.16 -8.70 -2.01
C VAL A 25 5.69 -8.34 -1.84
N VAL A 26 4.78 -9.12 -2.41
CA VAL A 26 3.33 -8.92 -2.29
C VAL A 26 2.76 -9.87 -1.26
N LEU A 27 2.08 -9.34 -0.24
CA LEU A 27 1.41 -10.10 0.80
C LEU A 27 -0.11 -10.04 0.62
N GLN A 28 -0.72 -11.18 0.28
CA GLN A 28 -2.17 -11.31 0.12
C GLN A 28 -2.69 -12.42 1.04
N TYR A 29 -3.26 -12.03 2.18
CA TYR A 29 -3.80 -12.92 3.21
C TYR A 29 -5.13 -12.40 3.73
N GLY A 30 -5.86 -13.20 4.52
CA GLY A 30 -7.01 -12.75 5.28
C GLY A 30 -8.31 -13.44 4.91
N LEU A 31 -8.53 -13.77 3.64
CA LEU A 31 -9.80 -14.30 3.15
C LEU A 31 -10.25 -15.58 3.92
N ASN A 32 -9.30 -16.48 4.22
CA ASN A 32 -9.59 -17.77 4.87
C ASN A 32 -9.80 -17.68 6.40
N VAL A 33 -9.60 -16.52 7.01
CA VAL A 33 -9.82 -16.33 8.47
C VAL A 33 -11.05 -15.48 8.75
N MET A 34 -11.82 -15.17 7.71
CA MET A 34 -13.04 -14.38 7.84
C MET A 34 -14.21 -15.24 8.26
N SER A 35 -15.06 -14.69 9.13
CA SER A 35 -16.36 -15.23 9.51
C SER A 35 -17.42 -14.13 9.40
N PRO A 36 -18.65 -14.44 8.96
CA PRO A 36 -19.71 -13.47 8.79
C PRO A 36 -20.05 -12.69 10.06
N GLU A 37 -19.83 -13.29 11.23
CA GLU A 37 -20.16 -12.73 12.54
C GLU A 37 -19.08 -11.78 13.08
N VAL A 38 -17.88 -11.81 12.50
CA VAL A 38 -16.73 -11.03 12.98
C VAL A 38 -16.60 -9.73 12.23
N MET A 39 -16.99 -8.61 12.86
CA MET A 39 -16.90 -7.27 12.25
C MET A 39 -15.58 -6.56 12.51
N ARG A 40 -14.76 -7.02 13.48
CA ARG A 40 -13.52 -6.37 13.89
C ARG A 40 -12.37 -7.36 13.98
N TYR A 41 -11.27 -7.05 13.30
CA TYR A 41 -10.10 -7.91 13.15
C TYR A 41 -8.83 -7.35 13.83
N GLY A 42 -8.97 -6.75 15.03
CA GLY A 42 -7.84 -6.14 15.74
C GLY A 42 -6.70 -7.10 16.06
N SER A 43 -7.01 -8.33 16.51
CA SER A 43 -5.99 -9.37 16.75
C SER A 43 -5.31 -9.81 15.44
N TYR A 44 -6.07 -9.90 14.34
CA TYR A 44 -5.52 -10.17 13.03
C TYR A 44 -4.55 -9.06 12.60
N ALA A 45 -4.94 -7.78 12.74
CA ALA A 45 -4.08 -6.65 12.39
C ALA A 45 -2.74 -6.69 13.15
N LYS A 46 -2.77 -6.90 14.47
CA LYS A 46 -1.55 -7.05 15.28
C LYS A 46 -0.63 -8.17 14.79
N ASN A 47 -1.20 -9.33 14.50
CA ASN A 47 -0.44 -10.46 13.96
C ASN A 47 0.08 -10.18 12.55
N PHE A 48 -0.69 -9.47 11.73
CA PHE A 48 -0.29 -9.16 10.36
C PHE A 48 0.85 -8.14 10.32
N VAL A 49 0.89 -7.15 11.22
CA VAL A 49 2.07 -6.29 11.43
C VAL A 49 3.33 -7.11 11.69
N ARG A 50 3.24 -8.14 12.56
CA ARG A 50 4.38 -9.03 12.82
C ARG A 50 4.82 -9.80 11.57
N VAL A 51 3.87 -10.29 10.77
CA VAL A 51 4.16 -10.97 9.50
C VAL A 51 4.85 -10.03 8.52
N ILE A 52 4.33 -8.80 8.36
CA ILE A 52 4.95 -7.79 7.47
C ILE A 52 6.39 -7.49 7.91
N ASN A 53 6.60 -7.24 9.20
CA ASN A 53 7.94 -6.94 9.72
C ASN A 53 8.90 -8.14 9.57
N TYR A 54 8.40 -9.36 9.73
CA TYR A 54 9.18 -10.57 9.47
C TYR A 54 9.60 -10.66 7.99
N MET A 55 8.70 -10.37 7.04
CA MET A 55 9.01 -10.36 5.62
C MET A 55 10.00 -9.26 5.25
N LYS A 56 9.94 -8.09 5.90
CA LYS A 56 10.97 -7.04 5.74
C LYS A 56 12.37 -7.52 6.20
N GLN A 57 12.45 -8.35 7.24
CA GLN A 57 13.71 -8.98 7.66
C GLN A 57 14.18 -10.07 6.67
N CYS A 58 13.23 -10.82 6.12
CA CYS A 58 13.54 -11.86 5.12
C CYS A 58 14.03 -11.28 3.79
N PHE A 59 13.56 -10.09 3.41
CA PHE A 59 13.86 -9.47 2.11
C PHE A 59 14.22 -7.98 2.31
N PRO A 60 15.39 -7.69 2.90
CA PRO A 60 15.74 -6.33 3.31
C PRO A 60 15.93 -5.35 2.15
N GLY A 61 16.18 -5.84 0.93
CA GLY A 61 16.31 -5.03 -0.29
C GLY A 61 15.00 -4.80 -1.04
N SER A 62 13.91 -5.43 -0.62
CA SER A 62 12.64 -5.39 -1.35
C SER A 62 11.63 -4.44 -0.71
N SER A 63 10.82 -3.78 -1.53
CA SER A 63 9.60 -3.13 -1.07
C SER A 63 8.53 -4.16 -0.70
N VAL A 64 7.63 -3.82 0.24
CA VAL A 64 6.51 -4.69 0.61
C VAL A 64 5.20 -4.01 0.27
N LEU A 65 4.32 -4.74 -0.41
CA LEU A 65 2.95 -4.34 -0.71
C LEU A 65 1.96 -5.30 -0.02
N VAL A 66 1.07 -4.75 0.78
CA VAL A 66 -0.11 -5.48 1.26
C VAL A 66 -1.21 -5.35 0.21
N MET A 67 -1.57 -6.46 -0.41
CA MET A 67 -2.71 -6.57 -1.30
C MET A 67 -3.93 -7.00 -0.46
N GLY A 68 -4.88 -6.08 -0.26
CA GLY A 68 -6.09 -6.33 0.53
C GLY A 68 -6.93 -7.47 -0.04
N ILE A 69 -7.84 -8.02 0.76
CA ILE A 69 -8.72 -9.08 0.31
C ILE A 69 -9.61 -8.62 -0.87
N CYS A 70 -9.99 -9.58 -1.69
CA CYS A 70 -11.09 -9.40 -2.66
C CYS A 70 -12.45 -9.35 -1.95
N ASP A 71 -13.50 -9.02 -2.69
CA ASP A 71 -14.86 -9.24 -2.23
C ASP A 71 -15.10 -10.75 -2.02
N ARG A 72 -15.93 -11.06 -1.04
CA ARG A 72 -16.45 -12.39 -0.77
C ARG A 72 -17.93 -12.26 -0.47
N SER A 73 -18.77 -13.03 -1.15
CA SER A 73 -20.20 -12.99 -0.90
C SER A 73 -20.68 -14.19 -0.10
N MET A 74 -21.79 -14.00 0.56
CA MET A 74 -22.56 -15.03 1.25
C MET A 74 -24.03 -14.92 0.89
N GLN A 75 -24.76 -16.00 1.01
CA GLN A 75 -26.21 -15.97 0.81
C GLN A 75 -26.91 -15.47 2.08
N ARG A 76 -27.82 -14.52 1.88
CA ARG A 76 -28.70 -14.00 2.91
C ARG A 76 -30.09 -13.75 2.32
N ASP A 77 -31.11 -14.25 2.96
CA ASP A 77 -32.51 -14.13 2.54
C ASP A 77 -32.76 -14.57 1.06
N GLY A 78 -31.99 -15.55 0.59
CA GLY A 78 -32.07 -16.07 -0.79
C GLY A 78 -31.17 -15.38 -1.80
N GLU A 79 -30.62 -14.22 -1.50
CA GLU A 79 -29.75 -13.44 -2.39
C GLU A 79 -28.27 -13.50 -1.95
N PHE A 80 -27.37 -13.36 -2.92
CA PHE A 80 -25.94 -13.24 -2.61
C PHE A 80 -25.54 -11.78 -2.44
N GLU A 81 -24.88 -11.47 -1.37
CA GLU A 81 -24.36 -10.14 -1.05
C GLU A 81 -22.94 -10.21 -0.48
N THR A 82 -22.20 -9.09 -0.52
CA THR A 82 -20.89 -8.96 0.16
C THR A 82 -21.02 -9.37 1.62
N MET A 83 -20.15 -10.27 2.07
CA MET A 83 -20.10 -10.71 3.46
C MET A 83 -19.90 -9.51 4.39
N PRO A 84 -20.71 -9.32 5.46
CA PRO A 84 -20.67 -8.15 6.33
C PRO A 84 -19.30 -7.86 6.97
N SER A 85 -18.48 -8.89 7.13
CA SER A 85 -17.14 -8.80 7.71
C SER A 85 -16.04 -8.29 6.77
N VAL A 86 -16.31 -8.16 5.46
CA VAL A 86 -15.33 -7.70 4.45
C VAL A 86 -14.77 -6.31 4.78
N PRO A 87 -15.59 -5.27 5.07
CA PRO A 87 -15.04 -3.95 5.40
C PRO A 87 -14.14 -3.96 6.63
N GLY A 88 -14.50 -4.74 7.66
CA GLY A 88 -13.71 -4.87 8.88
C GLY A 88 -12.34 -5.53 8.65
N MET A 89 -12.25 -6.51 7.77
CA MET A 89 -10.97 -7.13 7.39
C MET A 89 -10.11 -6.17 6.57
N ILE A 90 -10.69 -5.45 5.61
CA ILE A 90 -9.96 -4.44 4.81
C ILE A 90 -9.39 -3.35 5.71
N ALA A 91 -10.19 -2.83 6.66
CA ALA A 91 -9.73 -1.84 7.62
C ALA A 91 -8.55 -2.36 8.47
N ALA A 92 -8.61 -3.61 8.91
CA ALA A 92 -7.53 -4.25 9.67
C ALA A 92 -6.24 -4.42 8.86
N GLN A 93 -6.36 -4.78 7.58
CA GLN A 93 -5.22 -4.92 6.67
C GLN A 93 -4.57 -3.57 6.35
N ARG A 94 -5.38 -2.54 6.06
CA ARG A 94 -4.91 -1.16 5.86
C ARG A 94 -4.16 -0.66 7.09
N SER A 95 -4.77 -0.80 8.27
CA SER A 95 -4.14 -0.38 9.54
C SER A 95 -2.83 -1.13 9.81
N ALA A 96 -2.75 -2.42 9.49
CA ALA A 96 -1.51 -3.18 9.63
C ALA A 96 -0.41 -2.69 8.67
N ALA A 97 -0.75 -2.37 7.42
CA ALA A 97 0.18 -1.82 6.45
C ALA A 97 0.70 -0.44 6.88
N GLU A 98 -0.19 0.45 7.34
CA GLU A 98 0.16 1.77 7.87
C GLU A 98 1.10 1.67 9.08
N GLN A 99 0.78 0.81 10.07
CA GLN A 99 1.61 0.59 11.25
C GLN A 99 3.00 0.02 10.91
N ALA A 100 3.08 -0.82 9.89
CA ALA A 100 4.35 -1.41 9.43
C ALA A 100 5.12 -0.51 8.44
N GLY A 101 4.55 0.62 8.02
CA GLY A 101 5.15 1.56 7.07
C GLY A 101 5.33 0.94 5.68
N VAL A 102 4.32 0.22 5.18
CA VAL A 102 4.34 -0.41 3.85
C VAL A 102 3.12 0.00 3.03
N ALA A 103 3.21 -0.18 1.71
CA ALA A 103 2.12 0.15 0.80
C ALA A 103 0.91 -0.79 1.00
N PHE A 104 -0.29 -0.25 0.81
CA PHE A 104 -1.55 -0.99 0.80
C PHE A 104 -2.32 -0.72 -0.50
N TRP A 105 -2.79 -1.79 -1.17
CA TRP A 105 -3.67 -1.70 -2.32
C TRP A 105 -4.96 -2.46 -2.04
N ASN A 106 -6.12 -1.84 -2.32
CA ASN A 106 -7.42 -2.39 -1.99
C ASN A 106 -8.02 -3.17 -3.17
N THR A 107 -7.90 -4.50 -3.13
CA THR A 107 -8.47 -5.39 -4.16
C THR A 107 -9.99 -5.28 -4.25
N PHE A 108 -10.67 -5.13 -3.11
CA PHE A 108 -12.13 -4.98 -3.06
C PHE A 108 -12.60 -3.77 -3.87
N ASP A 109 -11.98 -2.59 -3.68
CA ASP A 109 -12.31 -1.39 -4.43
C ASP A 109 -11.97 -1.56 -5.93
N ALA A 110 -10.85 -2.18 -6.24
CA ALA A 110 -10.43 -2.46 -7.62
C ALA A 110 -11.39 -3.39 -8.37
N MET A 111 -12.06 -4.31 -7.66
CA MET A 111 -13.12 -5.16 -8.21
C MET A 111 -14.43 -4.40 -8.45
N GLY A 112 -14.59 -3.23 -7.85
CA GLY A 112 -15.81 -2.41 -7.92
C GLY A 112 -16.62 -2.35 -6.62
N GLY A 113 -16.03 -2.76 -5.49
CA GLY A 113 -16.61 -2.62 -4.15
C GLY A 113 -17.75 -3.61 -3.86
N HIS A 114 -18.75 -3.13 -3.14
CA HIS A 114 -19.88 -3.94 -2.68
C HIS A 114 -20.53 -4.73 -3.82
N ASN A 115 -20.84 -6.02 -3.56
CA ASN A 115 -21.39 -6.98 -4.51
C ASN A 115 -20.54 -7.20 -5.78
N SER A 116 -19.26 -6.86 -5.76
CA SER A 116 -18.38 -7.09 -6.91
C SER A 116 -18.16 -8.59 -7.18
N MET A 117 -18.13 -9.42 -6.14
CA MET A 117 -18.01 -10.88 -6.34
C MET A 117 -19.25 -11.45 -7.02
N VAL A 118 -20.47 -10.97 -6.70
CA VAL A 118 -21.69 -11.37 -7.39
C VAL A 118 -21.58 -11.06 -8.89
N ARG A 119 -21.19 -9.81 -9.23
CA ARG A 119 -20.98 -9.40 -10.63
C ARG A 119 -19.89 -10.21 -11.33
N PHE A 120 -18.84 -10.61 -10.61
CA PHE A 120 -17.79 -11.46 -11.16
C PHE A 120 -18.30 -12.88 -11.47
N VAL A 121 -19.13 -13.46 -10.60
CA VAL A 121 -19.76 -14.77 -10.85
C VAL A 121 -20.69 -14.70 -12.06
N GLU A 122 -21.54 -13.67 -12.17
CA GLU A 122 -22.43 -13.44 -13.31
C GLU A 122 -21.66 -13.35 -14.64
N ARG A 123 -20.50 -12.67 -14.63
CA ARG A 123 -19.60 -12.55 -15.78
C ARG A 123 -18.74 -13.79 -16.04
N ARG A 124 -18.83 -14.83 -15.21
CA ARG A 124 -17.97 -16.03 -15.25
C ARG A 124 -16.49 -15.70 -14.98
N TRP A 125 -16.22 -14.63 -14.24
CA TRP A 125 -14.89 -14.20 -13.81
C TRP A 125 -14.50 -14.75 -12.44
N ALA A 126 -15.46 -15.35 -11.72
CA ALA A 126 -15.29 -16.01 -10.44
C ALA A 126 -16.04 -17.35 -10.41
N ALA A 127 -15.65 -18.22 -9.48
CA ALA A 127 -16.32 -19.48 -9.23
C ALA A 127 -17.69 -19.26 -8.56
N LYS A 128 -18.60 -20.23 -8.71
CA LYS A 128 -19.94 -20.20 -8.12
C LYS A 128 -19.96 -20.36 -6.59
N ASP A 129 -18.80 -20.45 -5.98
CA ASP A 129 -18.63 -20.42 -4.51
C ASP A 129 -18.57 -18.98 -3.96
N TYR A 130 -18.66 -17.98 -4.86
CA TYR A 130 -18.66 -16.55 -4.52
C TYR A 130 -17.45 -16.10 -3.65
N THR A 131 -16.33 -16.80 -3.83
CA THR A 131 -15.09 -16.58 -3.06
C THR A 131 -13.85 -16.55 -3.95
N HIS A 132 -13.73 -17.49 -4.90
CA HIS A 132 -12.52 -17.66 -5.69
C HIS A 132 -12.66 -17.00 -7.08
N ILE A 133 -11.76 -16.08 -7.35
CA ILE A 133 -11.63 -15.40 -8.63
C ILE A 133 -11.03 -16.36 -9.65
N GLY A 134 -11.63 -16.45 -10.83
CA GLY A 134 -11.10 -17.21 -11.97
C GLY A 134 -10.03 -16.45 -12.73
N TYR A 135 -9.46 -17.07 -13.78
CA TYR A 135 -8.38 -16.49 -14.59
C TYR A 135 -8.73 -15.09 -15.14
N THR A 136 -9.90 -14.94 -15.78
CA THR A 136 -10.32 -13.66 -16.37
C THR A 136 -10.52 -12.58 -15.33
N GLY A 137 -11.12 -12.92 -14.19
CA GLY A 137 -11.24 -12.00 -13.05
C GLY A 137 -9.89 -11.62 -12.45
N GLY A 138 -8.98 -12.60 -12.34
CA GLY A 138 -7.60 -12.37 -11.90
C GLY A 138 -6.84 -11.41 -12.83
N LYS A 139 -6.98 -11.59 -14.15
CA LYS A 139 -6.41 -10.67 -15.13
C LYS A 139 -6.95 -9.25 -14.97
N TYR A 140 -8.28 -9.08 -14.81
CA TYR A 140 -8.90 -7.77 -14.56
C TYR A 140 -8.32 -7.08 -13.31
N VAL A 141 -8.15 -7.84 -12.21
CA VAL A 141 -7.57 -7.33 -10.96
C VAL A 141 -6.09 -6.97 -11.15
N ALA A 142 -5.33 -7.81 -11.88
CA ALA A 142 -3.92 -7.58 -12.16
C ALA A 142 -3.70 -6.32 -13.01
N ASP A 143 -4.49 -6.11 -14.06
CA ASP A 143 -4.42 -4.93 -14.92
C ASP A 143 -4.60 -3.66 -14.06
N ARG A 144 -5.57 -3.65 -13.13
CA ARG A 144 -5.81 -2.51 -12.23
C ARG A 144 -4.69 -2.29 -11.21
N LEU A 145 -4.06 -3.35 -10.74
CA LEU A 145 -2.89 -3.23 -9.88
C LEU A 145 -1.72 -2.61 -10.63
N VAL A 146 -1.46 -3.07 -11.85
CA VAL A 146 -0.40 -2.51 -12.71
C VAL A 146 -0.66 -1.04 -13.00
N ASP A 147 -1.88 -0.68 -13.39
CA ASP A 147 -2.26 0.73 -13.62
C ASP A 147 -2.04 1.59 -12.38
N ALA A 148 -2.39 1.10 -11.20
CA ALA A 148 -2.17 1.81 -9.93
C ALA A 148 -0.68 2.00 -9.62
N LEU A 149 0.15 0.98 -9.85
CA LEU A 149 1.59 1.05 -9.65
C LEU A 149 2.25 2.04 -10.61
N VAL A 150 1.90 1.98 -11.91
CA VAL A 150 2.43 2.91 -12.92
C VAL A 150 2.04 4.34 -12.60
N THR A 151 0.76 4.59 -12.29
CA THR A 151 0.26 5.92 -11.91
C THR A 151 0.95 6.44 -10.66
N GLY A 152 1.19 5.58 -9.66
CA GLY A 152 1.90 5.93 -8.44
C GLY A 152 3.35 6.33 -8.70
N ILE A 153 4.06 5.59 -9.56
CA ILE A 153 5.43 5.91 -9.98
C ILE A 153 5.50 7.24 -10.70
N ASP A 154 4.59 7.49 -11.64
CA ASP A 154 4.55 8.74 -12.41
C ASP A 154 4.22 9.96 -11.53
N SER A 155 3.36 9.77 -10.53
CA SER A 155 3.04 10.81 -9.55
C SER A 155 4.24 11.13 -8.67
N MET A 156 4.96 10.11 -8.20
CA MET A 156 6.18 10.29 -7.40
C MET A 156 7.29 10.98 -8.19
N ARG A 157 7.50 10.60 -9.45
CA ARG A 157 8.49 11.26 -10.33
C ARG A 157 8.18 12.75 -10.48
N ARG A 158 6.93 13.12 -10.75
CA ARG A 158 6.51 14.53 -10.84
C ARG A 158 6.72 15.28 -9.54
N GLU A 159 6.47 14.68 -8.40
CA GLU A 159 6.69 15.29 -7.09
C GLU A 159 8.18 15.53 -6.82
N ILE A 160 9.05 14.58 -7.17
CA ILE A 160 10.51 14.73 -7.05
C ILE A 160 11.00 15.90 -7.95
N GLU A 161 10.60 15.91 -9.22
CA GLU A 161 10.96 16.97 -10.16
C GLU A 161 10.51 18.37 -9.67
N LEU A 162 9.30 18.45 -9.10
CA LEU A 162 8.77 19.68 -8.51
C LEU A 162 9.59 20.14 -7.30
N ARG A 163 9.92 19.21 -6.39
CA ARG A 163 10.77 19.50 -5.21
C ARG A 163 12.15 20.01 -5.65
N GLU A 164 12.82 19.33 -6.58
CA GLU A 164 14.11 19.75 -7.10
C GLU A 164 14.04 21.13 -7.78
N ARG A 165 12.93 21.43 -8.45
CA ARG A 165 12.71 22.76 -9.06
C ARG A 165 12.53 23.82 -7.98
N ILE A 166 11.78 23.57 -6.94
CA ILE A 166 11.60 24.47 -5.79
C ILE A 166 12.94 24.72 -5.10
N ASP A 167 13.72 23.68 -4.82
CA ASP A 167 15.02 23.78 -4.17
C ASP A 167 16.02 24.62 -5.00
N ARG A 168 15.98 24.48 -6.34
CA ARG A 168 16.79 25.32 -7.23
C ARG A 168 16.39 26.80 -7.14
N LEU A 169 15.09 27.10 -7.12
CA LEU A 169 14.58 28.47 -7.03
C LEU A 169 14.95 29.10 -5.68
N LEU A 170 14.79 28.36 -4.57
CA LEU A 170 15.15 28.86 -3.23
C LEU A 170 16.65 29.12 -3.08
N LYS A 171 17.52 28.32 -3.70
CA LYS A 171 18.97 28.56 -3.73
C LYS A 171 19.32 29.79 -4.56
N TYR A 172 18.59 30.06 -5.64
CA TYR A 172 18.81 31.23 -6.46
C TYR A 172 18.45 32.53 -5.73
N ASP A 173 17.31 32.52 -5.01
CA ASP A 173 16.87 33.67 -4.19
C ASP A 173 17.85 33.97 -3.03
N SER A 174 18.36 32.95 -2.36
CA SER A 174 19.31 33.10 -1.25
C SER A 174 20.68 33.66 -1.72
N ALA A 175 21.06 33.38 -2.96
CA ALA A 175 22.29 33.95 -3.58
C ALA A 175 22.11 35.36 -4.08
N ALA A 176 20.87 35.80 -4.37
CA ALA A 176 20.56 37.14 -4.87
C ALA A 176 20.38 38.18 -3.74
N ILE A 177 20.27 37.79 -2.49
CA ILE A 177 20.10 38.65 -1.32
C ILE A 177 21.45 38.79 -0.60
N ASP A 178 22.48 39.29 -1.31
CA ASP A 178 23.66 39.85 -0.64
C ASP A 178 23.35 41.33 -0.32
N PHE A 179 22.65 41.56 0.77
CA PHE A 179 22.45 42.92 1.31
C PHE A 179 23.80 43.42 1.87
N ARG A 180 24.66 43.90 0.98
CA ARG A 180 25.74 44.79 1.39
C ARG A 180 25.10 46.13 1.78
N VAL A 181 24.87 46.30 3.10
CA VAL A 181 24.61 47.64 3.65
C VAL A 181 25.82 48.49 3.28
N PRO A 182 25.67 49.59 2.50
CA PRO A 182 26.79 50.48 2.26
C PRO A 182 27.21 51.08 3.59
N ASP A 183 28.47 50.93 3.93
CA ASP A 183 29.07 51.51 5.13
C ASP A 183 29.23 53.03 4.88
N THR A 184 28.12 53.76 4.92
CA THR A 184 28.12 55.23 4.91
C THR A 184 28.14 55.70 6.34
N ALA A 185 29.31 55.58 6.98
CA ALA A 185 29.61 56.37 8.16
C ALA A 185 29.61 57.86 7.79
N LEU A 186 28.53 58.55 8.07
CA LEU A 186 28.50 60.01 8.09
C LEU A 186 29.44 60.52 9.19
N PRO A 187 30.44 61.37 8.90
CA PRO A 187 31.27 61.95 9.93
C PRO A 187 30.46 62.89 10.81
N LEU A 188 30.44 62.61 12.12
CA LEU A 188 29.89 63.50 13.12
C LEU A 188 30.71 64.83 13.09
N GLN A 189 30.07 65.91 12.69
CA GLN A 189 30.66 67.26 12.86
C GLN A 189 30.60 67.66 14.34
N PRO A 190 31.69 68.17 14.93
CA PRO A 190 31.65 68.70 16.30
C PRO A 190 30.92 70.04 16.31
N SER A 191 29.89 70.13 17.15
CA SER A 191 29.24 71.42 17.46
C SER A 191 30.17 72.32 18.34
N LEU A 192 30.31 73.56 17.92
CA LEU A 192 30.82 74.67 18.70
C LEU A 192 29.85 75.08 19.81
#